data_908e018e1c8591844eb166cf54e6e6fd
#
_entry.id   908e018e1c8591844eb166cf54e6e6fd
#
_cell.length_a   1.000
_cell.length_b   1.000
_cell.length_c   1.000
_cell.angle_alpha   90.00
_cell.angle_beta   90.00
_cell.angle_gamma   90.00
#
_symmetry.space_group_name_H-M   'P 1'
#
loop_
_entity.id
_entity.type
_entity.pdbx_description
1 polymer ?
#
loop_
_entity_poly.entity_id
_entity_poly.type
_entity_poly.pdbx_seq_one_letter_code
_entity_poly.pdbx_strand_id
1 'polypeptide(L)'
;MAVHSYSVLKERFAETRSLHRHDAEQQVWAVPNKLLQGKGASAYQNGTTKHCLQKLLHPSELSIPLAAVILNSSKIFQEAVAVTAKQVQIGDRPCRIYGADCAEYLLLQMTDEHELQRMDNEVAAIAQGAAHPFLFAAIPVESWNDALSPWEAPAVWGKQGFGGNAGDTLRFLTEQVIPSLKQQFDLPENVKIILGGYSLAGLFALWASTQTNLFYGVAAASPSVWFPEWMEFEQQHPIQAQRVYLSLGNKEEHTKNAVMAAVGDNIRTLHSRLIERGADCTLEWNSGGHFKDADLRTAKAFRWTMEESR
;
A
#
# COMPACT_ATOMS: atom_id res chain seq x y z
N MET A 1 18.37 -4.08 20.11
CA MET A 1 17.54 -2.85 19.98
C MET A 1 16.05 -3.10 20.27
N ALA A 2 15.48 -4.26 19.97
CA ALA A 2 14.09 -4.60 20.34
C ALA A 2 13.78 -4.52 21.84
N VAL A 3 14.76 -4.74 22.70
CA VAL A 3 14.64 -4.68 24.18
C VAL A 3 14.41 -3.23 24.66
N HIS A 4 14.92 -2.24 23.92
CA HIS A 4 14.79 -0.81 24.32
C HIS A 4 13.37 -0.27 24.05
N SER A 5 12.75 -0.69 22.93
CA SER A 5 11.35 -0.31 22.61
C SER A 5 10.34 -0.92 23.58
N TYR A 6 10.64 -2.15 24.06
CA TYR A 6 9.78 -2.83 25.04
C TYR A 6 9.85 -2.17 26.43
N SER A 7 11.01 -1.64 26.82
CA SER A 7 11.14 -0.90 28.11
C SER A 7 10.40 0.43 28.08
N VAL A 8 10.46 1.18 26.98
CA VAL A 8 9.74 2.46 26.80
C VAL A 8 8.23 2.27 26.80
N LEU A 9 7.74 1.21 26.18
CA LEU A 9 6.32 0.84 26.25
C LEU A 9 5.90 0.46 27.68
N LYS A 10 6.74 -0.28 28.39
CA LYS A 10 6.48 -0.67 29.80
C LYS A 10 6.48 0.53 30.76
N GLU A 11 7.37 1.50 30.56
CA GLU A 11 7.41 2.73 31.38
C GLU A 11 6.19 3.62 31.11
N ARG A 12 5.79 3.83 29.86
CA ARG A 12 4.57 4.58 29.52
C ARG A 12 3.30 3.89 30.03
N PHE A 13 3.23 2.57 30.00
CA PHE A 13 2.13 1.81 30.61
C PHE A 13 2.13 1.90 32.14
N ALA A 14 3.29 2.01 32.78
CA ALA A 14 3.41 2.20 34.23
C ALA A 14 3.00 3.61 34.66
N GLU A 15 3.35 4.65 33.88
CA GLU A 15 2.93 6.04 34.14
C GLU A 15 1.42 6.22 34.00
N THR A 16 0.76 5.55 33.05
CA THR A 16 -0.71 5.56 32.93
C THR A 16 -1.39 4.84 34.11
N ARG A 17 -0.70 3.94 34.80
CA ARG A 17 -1.19 3.29 36.02
C ARG A 17 -1.15 4.18 37.27
N SER A 18 -0.29 5.20 37.30
CA SER A 18 -0.14 6.06 38.46
C SER A 18 -1.15 7.23 38.50
N LEU A 19 -1.74 7.55 37.36
CA LEU A 19 -2.78 8.56 37.20
C LEU A 19 -4.18 7.93 37.35
N HIS A 20 -4.70 7.97 38.58
CA HIS A 20 -6.11 7.84 38.94
C HIS A 20 -6.84 6.53 38.68
N ARG A 21 -6.73 5.60 39.63
CA ARG A 21 -7.64 4.41 39.74
C ARG A 21 -9.11 4.79 39.90
N HIS A 22 -9.43 6.01 40.33
CA HIS A 22 -10.81 6.44 40.64
C HIS A 22 -11.49 7.19 39.49
N ASP A 23 -10.74 7.91 38.65
CA ASP A 23 -11.33 8.69 37.54
C ASP A 23 -11.47 7.90 36.24
N ALA A 24 -10.64 6.87 36.03
CA ALA A 24 -10.69 6.05 34.83
C ALA A 24 -11.97 5.19 34.75
N GLU A 25 -12.50 4.72 35.88
CA GLU A 25 -13.75 3.95 35.89
C GLU A 25 -14.98 4.81 35.59
N GLN A 26 -14.99 6.10 35.96
CA GLN A 26 -16.11 7.00 35.68
C GLN A 26 -16.11 7.56 34.26
N GLN A 27 -14.94 7.75 33.63
CA GLN A 27 -14.86 8.26 32.25
C GLN A 27 -15.13 7.19 31.18
N VAL A 28 -14.88 5.91 31.46
CA VAL A 28 -15.14 4.80 30.52
C VAL A 28 -16.65 4.59 30.30
N TRP A 29 -17.52 4.96 31.23
CA TRP A 29 -18.97 4.80 31.10
C TRP A 29 -19.67 5.93 30.34
N ALA A 30 -18.96 6.99 29.97
CA ALA A 30 -19.50 8.15 29.26
C ALA A 30 -19.35 8.08 27.72
N VAL A 31 -18.85 6.99 27.15
CA VAL A 31 -18.79 6.82 25.70
C VAL A 31 -20.20 6.57 25.16
N PRO A 32 -20.76 7.46 24.31
CA PRO A 32 -22.12 7.29 23.81
C PRO A 32 -22.23 6.01 22.98
N ASN A 33 -23.29 5.23 23.22
CA ASN A 33 -23.65 4.01 22.49
C ASN A 33 -23.76 4.21 20.95
N LYS A 34 -23.74 5.42 20.46
CA LYS A 34 -23.72 5.76 19.03
C LYS A 34 -22.41 5.43 18.31
N LEU A 35 -21.28 5.35 19.01
CA LEU A 35 -19.97 5.03 18.40
C LEU A 35 -19.82 3.51 18.13
N LEU A 36 -20.60 2.68 18.80
CA LEU A 36 -20.62 1.23 18.61
C LEU A 36 -21.54 0.78 17.46
N GLN A 37 -22.31 1.67 16.84
CA GLN A 37 -23.21 1.36 15.73
C GLN A 37 -22.66 1.73 14.35
N GLY A 38 -21.43 2.25 14.26
CA GLY A 38 -20.75 2.52 12.99
C GLY A 38 -20.23 1.22 12.32
N LYS A 39 -20.25 1.19 10.98
CA LYS A 39 -19.83 0.05 10.15
C LYS A 39 -18.41 -0.48 10.46
N GLY A 40 -17.54 0.30 11.13
CA GLY A 40 -16.22 -0.13 11.60
C GLY A 40 -16.21 -1.18 12.71
N ALA A 41 -17.31 -1.35 13.46
CA ALA A 41 -17.39 -2.37 14.52
C ALA A 41 -17.46 -3.80 13.97
N SER A 42 -17.87 -4.00 12.73
CA SER A 42 -18.02 -5.32 12.10
C SER A 42 -16.65 -5.95 11.75
N ALA A 43 -15.66 -5.15 11.36
CA ALA A 43 -14.33 -5.66 11.01
C ALA A 43 -13.59 -6.29 12.19
N TYR A 44 -13.85 -5.81 13.41
CA TYR A 44 -13.21 -6.30 14.63
C TYR A 44 -13.82 -7.57 15.24
N GLN A 45 -14.90 -8.08 14.66
CA GLN A 45 -15.53 -9.35 15.11
C GLN A 45 -14.92 -10.58 14.44
N ASN A 46 -14.06 -10.39 13.43
CA ASN A 46 -13.42 -11.51 12.73
C ASN A 46 -12.32 -12.15 13.61
N GLY A 47 -12.28 -13.48 13.64
CA GLY A 47 -11.38 -14.28 14.50
C GLY A 47 -9.90 -13.95 14.37
N THR A 48 -9.46 -13.40 13.23
CA THR A 48 -8.08 -13.01 12.91
C THR A 48 -7.58 -11.90 13.83
N THR A 49 -8.36 -10.83 14.01
CA THR A 49 -7.95 -9.68 14.86
C THR A 49 -7.85 -10.10 16.33
N LYS A 50 -8.74 -11.00 16.77
CA LYS A 50 -8.70 -11.54 18.13
C LYS A 50 -7.44 -12.37 18.38
N HIS A 51 -7.01 -13.17 17.40
CA HIS A 51 -5.80 -13.99 17.48
C HIS A 51 -4.52 -13.12 17.53
N CYS A 52 -4.45 -12.06 16.73
CA CYS A 52 -3.31 -11.14 16.73
C CYS A 52 -3.21 -10.35 18.04
N LEU A 53 -4.34 -9.87 18.58
CA LEU A 53 -4.36 -9.19 19.88
C LEU A 53 -3.95 -10.11 21.03
N GLN A 54 -4.28 -11.40 20.96
CA GLN A 54 -3.87 -12.39 21.98
C GLN A 54 -2.35 -12.65 21.96
N LYS A 55 -1.67 -12.52 20.81
CA LYS A 55 -0.19 -12.62 20.75
C LYS A 55 0.51 -11.37 21.30
N LEU A 56 -0.14 -10.20 21.22
CA LEU A 56 0.42 -8.92 21.66
C LEU A 56 0.23 -8.65 23.17
N LEU A 57 -0.77 -9.29 23.79
CA LEU A 57 -1.14 -9.05 25.19
C LEU A 57 -0.85 -10.28 26.05
N HIS A 58 -0.16 -10.06 27.18
CA HIS A 58 0.04 -11.12 28.17
C HIS A 58 -1.31 -11.49 28.81
N PRO A 59 -1.60 -12.78 29.14
CA PRO A 59 -2.89 -13.24 29.68
C PRO A 59 -3.38 -12.51 30.94
N SER A 60 -2.47 -11.87 31.71
CA SER A 60 -2.80 -11.08 32.89
C SER A 60 -3.35 -9.68 32.61
N GLU A 61 -3.37 -9.21 31.34
CA GLU A 61 -3.78 -7.85 30.95
C GLU A 61 -5.19 -7.78 30.34
N LEU A 62 -5.90 -8.91 30.24
CA LEU A 62 -7.22 -9.06 29.63
C LEU A 62 -8.39 -8.45 30.44
N SER A 63 -8.13 -7.70 31.51
CA SER A 63 -9.17 -7.02 32.31
C SER A 63 -9.62 -5.65 31.77
N ILE A 64 -9.04 -5.17 30.66
CA ILE A 64 -9.43 -3.92 30.00
C ILE A 64 -10.57 -4.21 29.01
N PRO A 65 -11.62 -3.37 28.91
CA PRO A 65 -12.67 -3.52 27.92
C PRO A 65 -12.09 -3.62 26.50
N LEU A 66 -12.49 -4.63 25.74
CA LEU A 66 -11.98 -4.94 24.40
C LEU A 66 -11.97 -3.71 23.48
N ALA A 67 -12.96 -2.82 23.60
CA ALA A 67 -13.05 -1.57 22.84
C ALA A 67 -11.91 -0.59 23.15
N ALA A 68 -11.45 -0.48 24.39
CA ALA A 68 -10.35 0.41 24.78
C ALA A 68 -8.99 -0.16 24.28
N VAL A 69 -8.85 -1.49 24.29
CA VAL A 69 -7.68 -2.18 23.72
C VAL A 69 -7.60 -1.96 22.21
N ILE A 70 -8.72 -2.04 21.51
CA ILE A 70 -8.83 -1.86 20.05
C ILE A 70 -8.47 -0.41 19.65
N LEU A 71 -9.04 0.60 20.34
CA LEU A 71 -8.76 2.01 20.06
C LEU A 71 -7.29 2.39 20.35
N ASN A 72 -6.72 1.86 21.42
CA ASN A 72 -5.30 2.06 21.73
C ASN A 72 -4.40 1.28 20.77
N SER A 73 -4.79 0.08 20.32
CA SER A 73 -4.01 -0.72 19.39
C SER A 73 -3.89 -0.06 18.02
N SER A 74 -4.96 0.55 17.50
CA SER A 74 -4.92 1.27 16.21
C SER A 74 -4.03 2.52 16.30
N LYS A 75 -4.05 3.25 17.41
CA LYS A 75 -3.20 4.43 17.61
C LYS A 75 -1.72 4.05 17.81
N ILE A 76 -1.45 2.99 18.57
CA ILE A 76 -0.10 2.43 18.77
C ILE A 76 0.43 1.87 17.45
N PHE A 77 -0.42 1.25 16.63
CA PHE A 77 -0.06 0.74 15.30
C PHE A 77 0.32 1.88 14.36
N GLN A 78 -0.44 2.97 14.31
CA GLN A 78 -0.10 4.15 13.52
C GLN A 78 1.23 4.81 13.95
N GLU A 79 1.51 4.86 15.26
CA GLU A 79 2.79 5.36 15.79
C GLU A 79 3.96 4.38 15.54
N ALA A 80 3.72 3.06 15.52
CA ALA A 80 4.76 2.04 15.32
C ALA A 80 5.14 1.85 13.84
N VAL A 81 4.20 1.97 12.92
CA VAL A 81 4.46 1.85 11.47
C VAL A 81 5.36 2.98 10.96
N ALA A 82 5.30 4.15 11.60
CA ALA A 82 6.10 5.32 11.21
C ALA A 82 7.61 5.19 11.48
N VAL A 83 8.11 4.13 12.14
CA VAL A 83 9.42 4.24 12.80
C VAL A 83 10.48 3.21 12.38
N THR A 84 10.18 2.04 11.84
CA THR A 84 11.26 1.07 11.57
C THR A 84 11.02 0.19 10.33
N ALA A 85 11.77 0.49 9.27
CA ALA A 85 11.97 -0.48 8.19
C ALA A 85 12.78 -1.68 8.70
N LYS A 86 12.30 -2.89 8.41
CA LYS A 86 13.09 -4.11 8.51
C LYS A 86 13.66 -4.44 7.14
N GLN A 87 14.93 -4.77 7.05
CA GLN A 87 15.49 -5.33 5.82
C GLN A 87 15.30 -6.84 5.84
N VAL A 88 14.67 -7.36 4.80
CA VAL A 88 14.38 -8.79 4.63
C VAL A 88 14.95 -9.24 3.29
N GLN A 89 15.80 -10.27 3.32
CA GLN A 89 16.31 -10.87 2.10
C GLN A 89 15.25 -11.83 1.52
N ILE A 90 14.82 -11.58 0.28
CA ILE A 90 13.89 -12.45 -0.45
C ILE A 90 14.55 -12.80 -1.79
N GLY A 91 14.90 -14.06 -1.96
CA GLY A 91 15.79 -14.47 -3.06
C GLY A 91 17.11 -13.71 -2.99
N ASP A 92 17.48 -13.06 -4.07
CA ASP A 92 18.68 -12.21 -4.19
C ASP A 92 18.44 -10.72 -3.87
N ARG A 93 17.23 -10.32 -3.48
CA ARG A 93 16.85 -8.91 -3.28
C ARG A 93 16.68 -8.51 -1.82
N PRO A 94 17.33 -7.44 -1.37
CA PRO A 94 17.17 -6.88 -0.04
C PRO A 94 15.93 -5.96 0.02
N CYS A 95 14.77 -6.53 0.34
CA CYS A 95 13.52 -5.79 0.44
C CYS A 95 13.44 -4.98 1.74
N ARG A 96 12.84 -3.78 1.70
CA ARG A 96 12.48 -3.03 2.91
C ARG A 96 11.03 -3.28 3.26
N ILE A 97 10.80 -3.70 4.50
CA ILE A 97 9.48 -4.04 5.00
C ILE A 97 9.09 -3.09 6.13
N TYR A 98 7.90 -2.53 6.05
CA TYR A 98 7.32 -1.62 7.04
C TYR A 98 6.00 -2.19 7.53
N GLY A 99 5.66 -1.96 8.78
CA GLY A 99 4.41 -2.42 9.38
C GLY A 99 4.61 -3.58 10.34
N ALA A 100 3.53 -4.27 10.65
CA ALA A 100 3.48 -5.31 11.67
C ALA A 100 2.88 -6.61 11.14
N ASP A 101 3.05 -7.67 11.92
CA ASP A 101 2.44 -8.96 11.67
C ASP A 101 0.90 -8.87 11.67
N CYS A 102 0.24 -9.82 11.05
CA CYS A 102 -1.22 -9.93 11.00
C CYS A 102 -1.92 -8.73 10.30
N ALA A 103 -1.30 -8.13 9.31
CA ALA A 103 -1.89 -7.04 8.54
C ALA A 103 -3.09 -7.52 7.68
N GLU A 104 -4.08 -6.65 7.51
CA GLU A 104 -5.23 -6.89 6.63
C GLU A 104 -4.90 -6.65 5.16
N TYR A 105 -3.92 -5.77 4.91
CA TYR A 105 -3.44 -5.42 3.58
C TYR A 105 -1.93 -5.65 3.44
N LEU A 106 -1.55 -6.24 2.31
CA LEU A 106 -0.16 -6.34 1.86
C LEU A 106 0.03 -5.36 0.69
N LEU A 107 0.80 -4.31 0.91
CA LEU A 107 1.13 -3.29 -0.08
C LEU A 107 2.48 -3.61 -0.70
N LEU A 108 2.55 -3.70 -2.02
CA LEU A 108 3.77 -4.03 -2.76
C LEU A 108 4.13 -2.88 -3.69
N GLN A 109 5.39 -2.46 -3.67
CA GLN A 109 5.91 -1.43 -4.57
C GLN A 109 7.29 -1.83 -5.09
N MET A 110 7.44 -1.79 -6.41
CA MET A 110 8.75 -1.90 -7.05
C MET A 110 9.49 -0.57 -6.90
N THR A 111 10.78 -0.61 -6.57
CA THR A 111 11.57 0.58 -6.25
C THR A 111 12.94 0.54 -6.90
N ASP A 112 13.49 1.71 -7.21
CA ASP A 112 14.89 1.93 -7.46
C ASP A 112 15.58 2.60 -6.26
N GLU A 113 16.87 2.92 -6.38
CA GLU A 113 17.61 3.60 -5.32
C GLU A 113 17.06 4.99 -4.99
N HIS A 114 16.55 5.70 -5.98
CA HIS A 114 16.00 7.04 -5.81
C HIS A 114 14.67 7.02 -5.04
N GLU A 115 13.79 6.09 -5.37
CA GLU A 115 12.53 5.91 -4.65
C GLU A 115 12.76 5.42 -3.22
N LEU A 116 13.72 4.51 -3.00
CA LEU A 116 14.09 4.02 -1.67
C LEU A 116 14.51 5.13 -0.70
N GLN A 117 15.07 6.25 -1.20
CA GLN A 117 15.42 7.41 -0.35
C GLN A 117 14.19 8.15 0.21
N ARG A 118 13.05 8.05 -0.47
CA ARG A 118 11.79 8.71 -0.07
C ARG A 118 10.81 7.77 0.63
N MET A 119 11.14 6.49 0.71
CA MET A 119 10.23 5.44 1.17
C MET A 119 9.74 5.66 2.60
N ASP A 120 10.59 6.11 3.52
CA ASP A 120 10.20 6.38 4.90
C ASP A 120 9.14 7.48 4.97
N ASN A 121 9.26 8.53 4.13
CA ASN A 121 8.27 9.61 4.04
C ASN A 121 6.94 9.13 3.40
N GLU A 122 7.03 8.32 2.37
CA GLU A 122 5.86 7.72 1.71
C GLU A 122 5.08 6.83 2.66
N VAL A 123 5.76 5.91 3.36
CA VAL A 123 5.11 4.99 4.31
C VAL A 123 4.54 5.75 5.51
N ALA A 124 5.23 6.78 6.01
CA ALA A 124 4.68 7.65 7.06
C ALA A 124 3.39 8.35 6.59
N ALA A 125 3.35 8.82 5.35
CA ALA A 125 2.16 9.44 4.77
C ALA A 125 1.01 8.43 4.57
N ILE A 126 1.30 7.16 4.23
CA ILE A 126 0.30 6.09 4.21
C ILE A 126 -0.26 5.88 5.61
N ALA A 127 0.61 5.72 6.60
CA ALA A 127 0.23 5.41 7.98
C ALA A 127 -0.62 6.50 8.64
N GLN A 128 -0.37 7.78 8.34
CA GLN A 128 -1.15 8.91 8.86
C GLN A 128 -2.64 8.85 8.52
N GLY A 129 -3.01 8.23 7.40
CA GLY A 129 -4.40 8.18 6.94
C GLY A 129 -4.96 6.77 6.76
N ALA A 130 -4.20 5.73 7.05
CA ALA A 130 -4.65 4.36 6.92
C ALA A 130 -5.69 4.02 8.01
N ALA A 131 -6.85 3.52 7.59
CA ALA A 131 -7.90 3.03 8.50
C ALA A 131 -7.68 1.56 8.91
N HIS A 132 -6.82 0.85 8.20
CA HIS A 132 -6.58 -0.58 8.33
C HIS A 132 -5.09 -0.88 8.55
N PRO A 133 -4.76 -1.94 9.31
CA PRO A 133 -3.39 -2.39 9.46
C PRO A 133 -2.85 -2.93 8.13
N PHE A 134 -1.62 -2.54 7.79
CA PHE A 134 -0.97 -2.96 6.56
C PHE A 134 0.48 -3.40 6.81
N LEU A 135 0.97 -4.26 5.91
CA LEU A 135 2.38 -4.53 5.71
C LEU A 135 2.78 -3.94 4.36
N PHE A 136 3.80 -3.10 4.32
CA PHE A 136 4.32 -2.51 3.09
C PHE A 136 5.68 -3.11 2.75
N ALA A 137 5.86 -3.52 1.50
CA ALA A 137 7.12 -4.04 0.99
C ALA A 137 7.62 -3.20 -0.19
N ALA A 138 8.76 -2.56 -0.01
CA ALA A 138 9.54 -1.94 -1.08
C ALA A 138 10.51 -2.99 -1.65
N ILE A 139 10.35 -3.31 -2.92
CA ILE A 139 11.06 -4.40 -3.61
C ILE A 139 11.99 -3.77 -4.66
N PRO A 140 13.32 -3.83 -4.48
CA PRO A 140 14.25 -3.23 -5.41
C PRO A 140 14.28 -3.98 -6.74
N VAL A 141 14.46 -3.21 -7.84
CA VAL A 141 14.76 -3.74 -9.17
C VAL A 141 16.09 -3.17 -9.67
N GLU A 142 16.88 -4.00 -10.34
CA GLU A 142 18.21 -3.60 -10.82
C GLU A 142 18.13 -2.71 -12.06
N SER A 143 17.24 -3.03 -12.99
CA SER A 143 17.07 -2.28 -14.24
C SER A 143 15.62 -1.83 -14.36
N TRP A 144 15.35 -0.57 -14.01
CA TRP A 144 14.01 0.00 -13.98
C TRP A 144 13.23 -0.20 -15.27
N ASN A 145 13.85 0.20 -16.40
CA ASN A 145 13.19 0.12 -17.70
C ASN A 145 12.95 -1.33 -18.16
N ASP A 146 13.87 -2.23 -17.85
CA ASP A 146 13.76 -3.61 -18.31
C ASP A 146 12.79 -4.41 -17.43
N ALA A 147 12.96 -4.29 -16.10
CA ALA A 147 12.21 -5.08 -15.13
C ALA A 147 10.72 -4.72 -15.06
N LEU A 148 10.33 -3.50 -15.42
CA LEU A 148 8.98 -2.99 -15.25
C LEU A 148 8.21 -2.77 -16.56
N SER A 149 8.85 -2.92 -17.72
CA SER A 149 8.16 -2.80 -19.00
C SER A 149 7.50 -4.12 -19.42
N PRO A 150 6.24 -4.08 -19.89
CA PRO A 150 5.50 -5.26 -20.33
C PRO A 150 6.14 -6.02 -21.48
N TRP A 151 6.76 -5.29 -22.41
CA TRP A 151 7.44 -5.80 -23.62
C TRP A 151 8.56 -4.88 -24.03
N GLU A 152 9.39 -5.35 -24.94
CA GLU A 152 10.48 -4.59 -25.53
C GLU A 152 9.95 -3.36 -26.30
N ALA A 153 10.54 -2.20 -26.05
CA ALA A 153 10.17 -0.98 -26.75
C ALA A 153 11.39 -0.03 -26.89
N PRO A 154 11.43 0.79 -27.96
CA PRO A 154 12.48 1.78 -28.14
C PRO A 154 12.43 2.86 -27.05
N ALA A 155 13.55 3.55 -26.87
CA ALA A 155 13.61 4.69 -25.96
C ALA A 155 12.61 5.79 -26.38
N VAL A 156 11.73 6.16 -25.49
CA VAL A 156 10.82 7.30 -25.64
C VAL A 156 11.48 8.57 -25.14
N TRP A 157 12.39 8.42 -24.18
CA TRP A 157 13.18 9.48 -23.60
C TRP A 157 14.62 9.00 -23.34
N GLY A 158 15.61 9.88 -23.58
CA GLY A 158 17.01 9.51 -23.41
C GLY A 158 17.50 8.53 -24.48
N LYS A 159 18.37 7.58 -24.09
CA LYS A 159 18.97 6.59 -24.99
C LYS A 159 18.63 5.14 -24.64
N GLN A 160 18.14 4.90 -23.43
CA GLN A 160 17.83 3.57 -22.94
C GLN A 160 16.42 3.19 -23.34
N GLY A 161 16.28 2.08 -24.05
CA GLY A 161 14.99 1.45 -24.35
C GLY A 161 14.42 0.69 -23.15
N PHE A 162 13.43 -0.13 -23.42
CA PHE A 162 12.69 -0.94 -22.47
C PHE A 162 12.90 -2.42 -22.81
N GLY A 163 13.26 -3.26 -21.82
CA GLY A 163 13.66 -4.65 -22.05
C GLY A 163 12.53 -5.68 -22.03
N GLY A 164 11.33 -5.31 -21.54
CA GLY A 164 10.17 -6.21 -21.59
C GLY A 164 10.16 -7.35 -20.57
N ASN A 165 10.87 -7.20 -19.44
CA ASN A 165 11.04 -8.29 -18.46
C ASN A 165 10.03 -8.21 -17.29
N ALA A 166 8.91 -7.49 -17.44
CA ALA A 166 7.86 -7.41 -16.41
C ALA A 166 7.31 -8.79 -16.03
N GLY A 167 7.30 -9.76 -16.97
CA GLY A 167 6.89 -11.14 -16.69
C GLY A 167 7.75 -11.84 -15.62
N ASP A 168 9.07 -11.63 -15.65
CA ASP A 168 9.99 -12.21 -14.66
C ASP A 168 9.82 -11.51 -13.32
N THR A 169 9.61 -10.18 -13.32
CA THR A 169 9.31 -9.42 -12.10
C THR A 169 7.99 -9.87 -11.48
N LEU A 170 6.94 -10.07 -12.26
CA LEU A 170 5.67 -10.59 -11.75
C LEU A 170 5.82 -11.99 -11.16
N ARG A 171 6.56 -12.88 -11.85
CA ARG A 171 6.84 -14.22 -11.35
C ARG A 171 7.59 -14.19 -10.01
N PHE A 172 8.61 -13.34 -9.89
CA PHE A 172 9.32 -13.15 -8.62
C PHE A 172 8.37 -12.68 -7.50
N LEU A 173 7.47 -11.73 -7.79
CA LEU A 173 6.46 -11.29 -6.81
C LEU A 173 5.55 -12.43 -6.37
N THR A 174 5.01 -13.20 -7.32
CA THR A 174 3.99 -14.22 -7.04
C THR A 174 4.57 -15.49 -6.44
N GLU A 175 5.77 -15.90 -6.84
CA GLU A 175 6.38 -17.17 -6.42
C GLU A 175 7.32 -17.03 -5.22
N GLN A 176 7.88 -15.85 -4.98
CA GLN A 176 8.85 -15.66 -3.91
C GLN A 176 8.44 -14.60 -2.90
N VAL A 177 8.13 -13.37 -3.34
CA VAL A 177 7.89 -12.24 -2.41
C VAL A 177 6.64 -12.47 -1.58
N ILE A 178 5.49 -12.68 -2.23
CA ILE A 178 4.20 -12.83 -1.53
C ILE A 178 4.20 -14.03 -0.59
N PRO A 179 4.64 -15.24 -0.99
CA PRO A 179 4.71 -16.38 -0.09
C PRO A 179 5.65 -16.15 1.11
N SER A 180 6.84 -15.57 0.87
CA SER A 180 7.80 -15.27 1.92
C SER A 180 7.24 -14.28 2.94
N LEU A 181 6.59 -13.21 2.49
CA LEU A 181 5.99 -12.22 3.38
C LEU A 181 4.80 -12.78 4.16
N LYS A 182 3.93 -13.58 3.52
CA LYS A 182 2.83 -14.26 4.22
C LYS A 182 3.35 -15.13 5.36
N GLN A 183 4.39 -15.90 5.12
CA GLN A 183 4.98 -16.79 6.13
C GLN A 183 5.71 -16.02 7.24
N GLN A 184 6.57 -15.05 6.88
CA GLN A 184 7.43 -14.36 7.85
C GLN A 184 6.66 -13.41 8.77
N PHE A 185 5.54 -12.85 8.31
CA PHE A 185 4.74 -11.85 9.03
C PHE A 185 3.36 -12.40 9.46
N ASP A 186 3.16 -13.72 9.40
CA ASP A 186 1.93 -14.39 9.83
C ASP A 186 0.67 -13.74 9.21
N LEU A 187 0.75 -13.38 7.91
CA LEU A 187 -0.36 -12.73 7.23
C LEU A 187 -1.50 -13.74 6.99
N PRO A 188 -2.78 -13.30 7.11
CA PRO A 188 -3.91 -14.18 6.87
C PRO A 188 -3.95 -14.64 5.41
N GLU A 189 -4.51 -15.84 5.15
CA GLU A 189 -4.63 -16.35 3.78
C GLU A 189 -5.40 -15.42 2.85
N ASN A 190 -6.41 -14.73 3.38
CA ASN A 190 -7.25 -13.78 2.66
C ASN A 190 -6.74 -12.34 2.74
N VAL A 191 -5.46 -12.10 3.05
CA VAL A 191 -4.86 -10.77 3.02
C VAL A 191 -5.10 -10.11 1.67
N LYS A 192 -5.59 -8.87 1.69
CA LYS A 192 -5.83 -8.10 0.46
C LYS A 192 -4.50 -7.56 -0.07
N ILE A 193 -4.10 -7.98 -1.27
CA ILE A 193 -2.83 -7.59 -1.87
C ILE A 193 -3.05 -6.42 -2.80
N ILE A 194 -2.34 -5.31 -2.58
CA ILE A 194 -2.36 -4.12 -3.42
C ILE A 194 -0.97 -3.95 -4.03
N LEU A 195 -0.91 -3.92 -5.36
CA LEU A 195 0.30 -3.59 -6.10
C LEU A 195 0.22 -2.13 -6.54
N GLY A 196 1.27 -1.36 -6.28
CA GLY A 196 1.27 0.05 -6.65
C GLY A 196 2.64 0.57 -7.02
N GLY A 197 2.68 1.85 -7.35
CA GLY A 197 3.91 2.57 -7.65
C GLY A 197 3.70 3.81 -8.50
N TYR A 198 4.80 4.49 -8.73
CA TYR A 198 4.87 5.71 -9.52
C TYR A 198 5.40 5.44 -10.94
N SER A 199 4.92 6.20 -11.93
CA SER A 199 5.48 6.18 -13.28
C SER A 199 5.47 4.78 -13.93
N LEU A 200 6.61 4.22 -14.27
CA LEU A 200 6.73 2.89 -14.87
C LEU A 200 6.32 1.77 -13.89
N ALA A 201 6.53 1.94 -12.58
CA ALA A 201 6.03 1.01 -11.57
C ALA A 201 4.49 1.06 -11.49
N GLY A 202 3.87 2.21 -11.71
CA GLY A 202 2.42 2.33 -11.85
C GLY A 202 1.89 1.60 -13.10
N LEU A 203 2.59 1.70 -14.23
CA LEU A 203 2.28 0.91 -15.43
C LEU A 203 2.43 -0.58 -15.18
N PHE A 204 3.53 -0.99 -14.54
CA PHE A 204 3.76 -2.38 -14.15
C PHE A 204 2.62 -2.94 -13.30
N ALA A 205 2.13 -2.17 -12.32
CA ALA A 205 1.02 -2.58 -11.46
C ALA A 205 -0.29 -2.78 -12.26
N LEU A 206 -0.59 -1.87 -13.18
CA LEU A 206 -1.73 -2.00 -14.09
C LEU A 206 -1.58 -3.23 -14.98
N TRP A 207 -0.42 -3.43 -15.61
CA TRP A 207 -0.14 -4.58 -16.47
C TRP A 207 -0.18 -5.90 -15.70
N ALA A 208 0.44 -5.98 -14.54
CA ALA A 208 0.43 -7.18 -13.70
C ALA A 208 -0.99 -7.62 -13.35
N SER A 209 -1.88 -6.65 -13.12
CA SER A 209 -3.29 -6.93 -12.86
C SER A 209 -4.09 -7.39 -14.10
N THR A 210 -3.53 -7.32 -15.30
CA THR A 210 -4.12 -8.00 -16.47
C THR A 210 -3.71 -9.48 -16.56
N GLN A 211 -2.61 -9.86 -15.91
CA GLN A 211 -2.03 -11.20 -15.97
C GLN A 211 -2.58 -12.15 -14.90
N THR A 212 -3.10 -11.60 -13.80
CA THR A 212 -3.57 -12.39 -12.65
C THR A 212 -4.62 -11.62 -11.85
N ASN A 213 -5.54 -12.36 -11.23
CA ASN A 213 -6.56 -11.84 -10.30
C ASN A 213 -6.09 -11.81 -8.83
N LEU A 214 -4.80 -12.01 -8.59
CA LEU A 214 -4.22 -12.05 -7.24
C LEU A 214 -4.32 -10.69 -6.51
N PHE A 215 -4.28 -9.59 -7.27
CA PHE A 215 -4.28 -8.25 -6.72
C PHE A 215 -5.71 -7.76 -6.47
N TYR A 216 -6.03 -7.53 -5.20
CA TYR A 216 -7.28 -6.89 -4.78
C TYR A 216 -7.40 -5.48 -5.38
N GLY A 217 -6.28 -4.73 -5.40
CA GLY A 217 -6.26 -3.38 -5.91
C GLY A 217 -4.95 -2.96 -6.56
N VAL A 218 -5.04 -1.91 -7.36
CA VAL A 218 -3.91 -1.25 -8.02
C VAL A 218 -3.84 0.21 -7.60
N ALA A 219 -2.68 0.62 -7.07
CA ALA A 219 -2.37 1.99 -6.67
C ALA A 219 -1.41 2.63 -7.69
N ALA A 220 -1.92 3.11 -8.83
CA ALA A 220 -1.12 3.64 -9.93
C ALA A 220 -1.06 5.18 -9.89
N ALA A 221 0.04 5.72 -9.35
CA ALA A 221 0.29 7.14 -9.31
C ALA A 221 1.10 7.61 -10.53
N SER A 222 0.57 8.56 -11.30
CA SER A 222 1.17 9.09 -12.54
C SER A 222 1.73 7.98 -13.46
N PRO A 223 0.95 6.89 -13.73
CA PRO A 223 1.46 5.74 -14.47
C PRO A 223 1.85 6.09 -15.89
N SER A 224 2.88 5.41 -16.41
CA SER A 224 3.40 5.60 -17.77
C SER A 224 2.46 5.01 -18.84
N VAL A 225 1.17 5.36 -18.82
CA VAL A 225 0.16 4.84 -19.77
C VAL A 225 0.34 5.37 -21.21
N TRP A 226 1.37 6.17 -21.44
CA TRP A 226 1.89 6.52 -22.76
C TRP A 226 2.77 5.43 -23.38
N PHE A 227 3.06 4.36 -22.64
CA PHE A 227 3.92 3.26 -23.10
C PHE A 227 3.39 2.69 -24.41
N PRO A 228 4.27 2.42 -25.41
CA PRO A 228 3.86 1.97 -26.73
C PRO A 228 2.93 0.74 -26.66
N GLU A 229 1.85 0.76 -27.43
CA GLU A 229 0.86 -0.34 -27.57
C GLU A 229 0.07 -0.67 -26.27
N TRP A 230 0.31 0.04 -25.16
CA TRP A 230 -0.36 -0.24 -23.90
C TRP A 230 -1.89 -0.14 -23.99
N MET A 231 -2.42 0.90 -24.63
CA MET A 231 -3.86 1.15 -24.70
C MET A 231 -4.62 0.12 -25.54
N GLU A 232 -3.96 -0.41 -26.56
CA GLU A 232 -4.46 -1.49 -27.42
C GLU A 232 -4.42 -2.82 -26.65
N PHE A 233 -3.32 -3.08 -25.94
CA PHE A 233 -3.16 -4.28 -25.13
C PHE A 233 -4.20 -4.34 -24.01
N GLU A 234 -4.38 -3.26 -23.21
CA GLU A 234 -5.33 -3.19 -22.11
C GLU A 234 -6.79 -3.40 -22.57
N GLN A 235 -7.12 -2.93 -23.77
CA GLN A 235 -8.45 -3.15 -24.34
C GLN A 235 -8.76 -4.64 -24.54
N GLN A 236 -7.76 -5.43 -24.92
CA GLN A 236 -7.88 -6.88 -25.17
C GLN A 236 -7.68 -7.71 -23.90
N HIS A 237 -6.92 -7.19 -22.92
CA HIS A 237 -6.57 -7.87 -21.69
C HIS A 237 -7.00 -6.99 -20.48
N PRO A 238 -8.26 -7.12 -20.05
CA PRO A 238 -8.79 -6.26 -18.99
C PRO A 238 -8.04 -6.38 -17.66
N ILE A 239 -7.85 -5.26 -16.97
CA ILE A 239 -7.39 -5.20 -15.59
C ILE A 239 -8.39 -5.94 -14.70
N GLN A 240 -7.91 -6.86 -13.86
CA GLN A 240 -8.73 -7.76 -13.04
C GLN A 240 -8.90 -7.28 -11.59
N ALA A 241 -8.17 -6.25 -11.17
CA ALA A 241 -8.29 -5.71 -9.82
C ALA A 241 -9.68 -5.08 -9.58
N GLN A 242 -10.22 -5.31 -8.39
CA GLN A 242 -11.53 -4.77 -8.00
C GLN A 242 -11.49 -3.26 -7.76
N ARG A 243 -10.32 -2.74 -7.30
CA ARG A 243 -10.13 -1.32 -6.99
C ARG A 243 -8.91 -0.78 -7.73
N VAL A 244 -9.09 0.31 -8.45
CA VAL A 244 -8.00 0.94 -9.23
C VAL A 244 -7.94 2.44 -8.95
N TYR A 245 -6.87 2.87 -8.34
CA TYR A 245 -6.58 4.30 -8.23
C TYR A 245 -5.67 4.73 -9.36
N LEU A 246 -6.07 5.79 -10.05
CA LEU A 246 -5.29 6.47 -11.07
C LEU A 246 -5.06 7.91 -10.64
N SER A 247 -3.87 8.45 -10.90
CA SER A 247 -3.66 9.90 -10.79
C SER A 247 -2.70 10.42 -11.85
N LEU A 248 -2.75 11.74 -12.10
CA LEU A 248 -1.83 12.42 -12.99
C LEU A 248 -1.59 13.85 -12.52
N GLY A 249 -0.39 14.37 -12.73
CA GLY A 249 -0.12 15.79 -12.55
C GLY A 249 -0.69 16.60 -13.70
N ASN A 250 -1.37 17.71 -13.40
CA ASN A 250 -2.07 18.55 -14.38
C ASN A 250 -1.14 19.26 -15.41
N LYS A 251 0.18 19.08 -15.30
CA LYS A 251 1.16 19.58 -16.27
C LYS A 251 1.85 18.46 -17.06
N GLU A 252 1.57 17.19 -16.76
CA GLU A 252 2.27 16.05 -17.38
C GLU A 252 1.91 15.90 -18.86
N GLU A 253 0.65 16.10 -19.23
CA GLU A 253 0.19 16.05 -20.61
C GLU A 253 0.70 17.24 -21.48
N HIS A 254 1.31 18.26 -20.87
CA HIS A 254 1.84 19.43 -21.56
C HIS A 254 3.33 19.34 -21.87
N THR A 255 3.90 18.13 -21.82
CA THR A 255 5.30 17.89 -22.23
C THR A 255 5.50 18.10 -23.73
N LYS A 256 6.74 18.45 -24.12
CA LYS A 256 7.12 18.61 -25.55
C LYS A 256 7.28 17.27 -26.27
N ASN A 257 7.44 16.16 -25.54
CA ASN A 257 7.53 14.83 -26.12
C ASN A 257 6.12 14.34 -26.47
N ALA A 258 5.83 14.20 -27.77
CA ALA A 258 4.50 13.87 -28.25
C ALA A 258 3.98 12.51 -27.77
N VAL A 259 4.87 11.51 -27.60
CA VAL A 259 4.50 10.19 -27.07
C VAL A 259 4.08 10.32 -25.61
N MET A 260 4.88 11.00 -24.79
CA MET A 260 4.57 11.18 -23.37
C MET A 260 3.36 12.11 -23.14
N ALA A 261 3.10 13.06 -24.05
CA ALA A 261 1.94 13.95 -23.96
C ALA A 261 0.60 13.21 -24.06
N ALA A 262 0.58 12.05 -24.73
CA ALA A 262 -0.62 11.21 -24.80
C ALA A 262 -1.09 10.67 -23.44
N VAL A 263 -0.29 10.79 -22.38
CA VAL A 263 -0.62 10.30 -21.03
C VAL A 263 -1.96 10.83 -20.52
N GLY A 264 -2.31 12.09 -20.84
CA GLY A 264 -3.56 12.70 -20.38
C GLY A 264 -4.79 12.04 -21.00
N ASP A 265 -4.80 11.85 -22.33
CA ASP A 265 -5.90 11.20 -23.04
C ASP A 265 -5.99 9.72 -22.73
N ASN A 266 -4.83 9.06 -22.65
CA ASN A 266 -4.75 7.64 -22.31
C ASN A 266 -5.30 7.33 -20.92
N ILE A 267 -4.94 8.13 -19.90
CA ILE A 267 -5.43 7.89 -18.53
C ILE A 267 -6.93 8.17 -18.39
N ARG A 268 -7.46 9.16 -19.09
CA ARG A 268 -8.93 9.41 -19.15
C ARG A 268 -9.65 8.24 -19.80
N THR A 269 -9.12 7.74 -20.92
CA THR A 269 -9.68 6.59 -21.64
C THR A 269 -9.63 5.32 -20.76
N LEU A 270 -8.50 5.05 -20.12
CA LEU A 270 -8.35 3.93 -19.20
C LEU A 270 -9.37 4.01 -18.04
N HIS A 271 -9.48 5.18 -17.40
CA HIS A 271 -10.47 5.40 -16.34
C HIS A 271 -11.90 5.09 -16.81
N SER A 272 -12.30 5.61 -17.98
CA SER A 272 -13.64 5.36 -18.54
C SER A 272 -13.89 3.87 -18.77
N ARG A 273 -12.92 3.15 -19.34
CA ARG A 273 -13.00 1.69 -19.56
C ARG A 273 -13.13 0.90 -18.26
N LEU A 274 -12.40 1.30 -17.21
CA LEU A 274 -12.48 0.65 -15.90
C LEU A 274 -13.86 0.81 -15.27
N ILE A 275 -14.43 2.02 -15.32
CA ILE A 275 -15.80 2.29 -14.84
C ILE A 275 -16.83 1.49 -15.65
N GLU A 276 -16.74 1.47 -16.97
CA GLU A 276 -17.64 0.70 -17.85
C GLU A 276 -17.60 -0.82 -17.56
N ARG A 277 -16.45 -1.33 -17.13
CA ARG A 277 -16.27 -2.74 -16.74
C ARG A 277 -16.68 -3.02 -15.29
N GLY A 278 -17.11 -2.00 -14.53
CA GLY A 278 -17.62 -2.14 -13.16
C GLY A 278 -16.53 -2.15 -12.08
N ALA A 279 -15.29 -1.76 -12.39
CA ALA A 279 -14.26 -1.58 -11.37
C ALA A 279 -14.58 -0.36 -10.49
N ASP A 280 -14.30 -0.47 -9.19
CA ASP A 280 -14.25 0.70 -8.31
C ASP A 280 -12.97 1.49 -8.62
N CYS A 281 -13.12 2.54 -9.40
CA CYS A 281 -12.01 3.29 -9.95
C CYS A 281 -12.15 4.79 -9.70
N THR A 282 -11.03 5.46 -9.44
CA THR A 282 -10.94 6.92 -9.38
C THR A 282 -9.80 7.43 -10.24
N LEU A 283 -9.95 8.65 -10.78
CA LEU A 283 -8.89 9.39 -11.44
C LEU A 283 -8.72 10.76 -10.77
N GLU A 284 -7.56 10.96 -10.15
CA GLU A 284 -7.25 12.20 -9.45
C GLU A 284 -6.21 13.05 -10.21
N TRP A 285 -6.49 14.36 -10.32
CA TRP A 285 -5.57 15.32 -10.89
C TRP A 285 -4.80 16.06 -9.79
N ASN A 286 -3.47 15.89 -9.79
CA ASN A 286 -2.59 16.55 -8.83
C ASN A 286 -1.99 17.84 -9.43
N SER A 287 -1.64 18.80 -8.56
CA SER A 287 -0.96 20.02 -9.00
C SER A 287 0.49 19.76 -9.38
N GLY A 288 0.91 20.12 -10.58
CA GLY A 288 2.31 20.11 -11.04
C GLY A 288 2.63 19.07 -12.09
N GLY A 289 3.91 18.90 -12.36
CA GLY A 289 4.44 17.93 -13.32
C GLY A 289 4.80 16.59 -12.67
N HIS A 290 5.43 15.73 -13.48
CA HIS A 290 5.74 14.34 -13.16
C HIS A 290 6.60 14.14 -11.90
N PHE A 291 7.53 15.01 -11.60
CA PHE A 291 8.48 14.84 -10.49
C PHE A 291 8.05 15.52 -9.19
N LYS A 292 6.83 16.07 -9.13
CA LYS A 292 6.36 16.77 -7.95
C LYS A 292 5.62 15.83 -6.99
N ASP A 293 6.07 15.76 -5.74
CA ASP A 293 5.42 15.06 -4.62
C ASP A 293 5.09 13.59 -4.96
N ALA A 294 6.00 12.87 -5.65
CA ALA A 294 5.77 11.50 -6.12
C ALA A 294 5.42 10.55 -4.97
N ASP A 295 6.17 10.61 -3.87
CA ASP A 295 5.95 9.85 -2.65
C ASP A 295 4.57 10.11 -2.01
N LEU A 296 4.15 11.37 -1.91
CA LEU A 296 2.84 11.72 -1.35
C LEU A 296 1.69 11.31 -2.26
N ARG A 297 1.87 11.37 -3.59
CA ARG A 297 0.88 10.89 -4.56
C ARG A 297 0.71 9.38 -4.50
N THR A 298 1.83 8.64 -4.39
CA THR A 298 1.81 7.18 -4.24
C THR A 298 1.19 6.77 -2.90
N ALA A 299 1.55 7.46 -1.81
CA ALA A 299 0.93 7.24 -0.51
C ALA A 299 -0.59 7.42 -0.55
N LYS A 300 -1.07 8.46 -1.26
CA LYS A 300 -2.49 8.70 -1.43
C LYS A 300 -3.18 7.59 -2.23
N ALA A 301 -2.50 7.09 -3.27
CA ALA A 301 -3.00 5.97 -4.07
C ALA A 301 -3.20 4.71 -3.21
N PHE A 302 -2.22 4.34 -2.42
CA PHE A 302 -2.34 3.19 -1.52
C PHE A 302 -3.46 3.38 -0.49
N ARG A 303 -3.56 4.55 0.15
CA ARG A 303 -4.63 4.82 1.12
C ARG A 303 -6.01 4.65 0.53
N TRP A 304 -6.26 5.28 -0.63
CA TRP A 304 -7.55 5.19 -1.29
C TRP A 304 -7.89 3.72 -1.64
N THR A 305 -6.90 2.95 -2.09
CA THR A 305 -7.11 1.55 -2.47
C THR A 305 -7.41 0.65 -1.27
N MET A 306 -6.95 1.02 -0.06
CA MET A 306 -7.28 0.32 1.19
C MET A 306 -8.65 0.71 1.78
N GLU A 307 -9.23 1.86 1.40
CA GLU A 307 -10.54 2.29 1.91
C GLU A 307 -11.63 1.34 1.41
N GLU A 308 -12.67 1.13 2.22
CA GLU A 308 -13.85 0.39 1.76
C GLU A 308 -14.67 1.23 0.77
N SER A 309 -15.24 0.59 -0.26
CA SER A 309 -16.19 1.24 -1.17
C SER A 309 -17.39 1.75 -0.37
N ARG A 310 -17.74 3.01 -0.58
CA ARG A 310 -18.85 3.66 0.11
C ARG A 310 -20.19 3.19 -0.45
#